data_5ac0503439d1d0836b52a30a4e907852
#
_entry.id   5ac0503439d1d0836b52a30a4e907852
#
_cell.length_a   1.000
_cell.length_b   1.000
_cell.length_c   1.000
_cell.angle_alpha   90.00
_cell.angle_beta   90.00
_cell.angle_gamma   90.00
#
_symmetry.space_group_name_H-M   'P 1'
#
loop_
_entity.id
_entity.type
_entity.pdbx_description
1 polymer ?
#
loop_
_entity_poly.entity_id
_entity_poly.type
_entity_poly.pdbx_seq_one_letter_code
_entity_poly.pdbx_strand_id
1 'polypeptide(L)'
;MIAAALLLASSAAWAGSYVSHKSMHQDLACVDCHQEEVGRTPPPSEACLNCHGPMQDLIKKTEGFKRNPHYTPHWGDTVPCYTCHKEHKKSELLCANSYCHVKNFEGVTLK
;
A
#
# COMPACT_ATOMS: atom_id res chain seq x y z
N MET A 1 49.62 -35.70 3.16
CA MET A 1 48.15 -35.67 3.05
C MET A 1 47.65 -34.38 3.68
N ILE A 2 47.26 -33.39 2.86
CA ILE A 2 46.82 -32.07 3.31
C ILE A 2 45.31 -32.05 3.14
N ALA A 3 44.57 -32.00 4.27
CA ALA A 3 43.12 -31.90 4.27
C ALA A 3 42.73 -30.43 4.08
N ALA A 4 42.10 -30.12 2.94
CA ALA A 4 41.54 -28.82 2.67
C ALA A 4 40.13 -28.72 3.32
N ALA A 5 40.00 -27.89 4.35
CA ALA A 5 38.72 -27.58 4.95
C ALA A 5 37.98 -26.53 4.06
N LEU A 6 36.90 -26.94 3.41
CA LEU A 6 35.97 -26.02 2.74
C LEU A 6 35.15 -25.28 3.79
N LEU A 7 35.41 -24.01 3.97
CA LEU A 7 34.55 -23.09 4.70
C LEU A 7 33.34 -22.72 3.81
N LEU A 8 32.18 -23.31 4.09
CA LEU A 8 30.92 -22.88 3.53
C LEU A 8 30.49 -21.58 4.23
N ALA A 9 30.74 -20.46 3.58
CA ALA A 9 30.17 -19.18 4.00
C ALA A 9 28.66 -19.17 3.70
N SER A 10 27.86 -19.43 4.72
CA SER A 10 26.42 -19.20 4.64
C SER A 10 26.14 -17.68 4.58
N SER A 11 25.84 -17.18 3.40
CA SER A 11 25.31 -15.84 3.22
C SER A 11 23.91 -15.79 3.83
N ALA A 12 23.81 -15.30 5.08
CA ALA A 12 22.54 -14.93 5.66
C ALA A 12 21.97 -13.75 4.83
N ALA A 13 21.01 -14.06 3.96
CA ALA A 13 20.23 -13.03 3.29
C ALA A 13 19.48 -12.25 4.37
N TRP A 14 19.84 -11.00 4.55
CA TRP A 14 19.07 -10.06 5.35
C TRP A 14 17.75 -9.78 4.60
N ALA A 15 16.78 -10.65 4.80
CA ALA A 15 15.40 -10.33 4.48
C ALA A 15 14.96 -9.24 5.47
N GLY A 16 15.04 -8.00 5.05
CA GLY A 16 14.48 -6.89 5.81
C GLY A 16 13.04 -7.24 6.11
N SER A 17 12.69 -7.36 7.39
CA SER A 17 11.35 -7.71 7.82
C SER A 17 10.46 -6.51 7.57
N TYR A 18 9.84 -6.43 6.41
CA TYR A 18 8.79 -5.45 6.14
C TYR A 18 7.54 -5.84 6.94
N VAL A 19 7.25 -5.07 7.95
CA VAL A 19 6.07 -5.30 8.80
C VAL A 19 4.90 -4.54 8.20
N SER A 20 3.75 -5.20 8.08
CA SER A 20 2.50 -4.53 7.76
C SER A 20 2.07 -3.61 8.91
N HIS A 21 1.69 -2.37 8.59
CA HIS A 21 1.08 -1.45 9.55
C HIS A 21 -0.43 -1.69 9.73
N LYS A 22 -1.01 -2.55 8.92
CA LYS A 22 -2.43 -2.87 8.93
C LYS A 22 -2.66 -4.21 9.60
N SER A 23 -3.35 -4.22 10.75
CA SER A 23 -3.60 -5.45 11.50
C SER A 23 -4.31 -6.54 10.70
N MET A 24 -5.16 -6.15 9.74
CA MET A 24 -5.88 -7.09 8.87
C MET A 24 -5.00 -7.72 7.77
N HIS A 25 -3.81 -7.20 7.55
CA HIS A 25 -2.89 -7.67 6.51
C HIS A 25 -1.68 -8.44 7.06
N GLN A 26 -1.63 -8.66 8.38
CA GLN A 26 -0.44 -9.28 9.02
C GLN A 26 -0.16 -10.71 8.54
N ASP A 27 -1.21 -11.43 8.14
CA ASP A 27 -1.12 -12.82 7.68
C ASP A 27 -0.97 -12.96 6.17
N LEU A 28 -0.93 -11.83 5.42
CA LEU A 28 -0.75 -11.86 3.97
C LEU A 28 0.71 -12.04 3.60
N ALA A 29 0.95 -12.83 2.54
CA ALA A 29 2.28 -12.96 1.96
C ALA A 29 2.62 -11.75 1.08
N CYS A 30 3.90 -11.45 0.93
CA CYS A 30 4.35 -10.33 0.08
C CYS A 30 3.81 -10.42 -1.35
N VAL A 31 3.72 -11.63 -1.89
CA VAL A 31 3.25 -11.89 -3.26
C VAL A 31 1.75 -11.65 -3.45
N ASP A 32 0.94 -11.65 -2.38
CA ASP A 32 -0.50 -11.35 -2.47
C ASP A 32 -0.75 -9.90 -2.93
N CYS A 33 0.20 -9.02 -2.64
CA CYS A 33 0.17 -7.62 -3.05
C CYS A 33 1.15 -7.33 -4.20
N HIS A 34 2.40 -7.74 -4.07
CA HIS A 34 3.49 -7.36 -4.99
C HIS A 34 3.60 -8.23 -6.24
N GLN A 35 2.86 -9.34 -6.30
CA GLN A 35 2.91 -10.28 -7.42
C GLN A 35 4.36 -10.72 -7.73
N GLU A 36 4.93 -10.36 -8.87
CA GLU A 36 6.25 -10.82 -9.30
C GLU A 36 7.42 -9.94 -8.82
N GLU A 37 7.18 -8.66 -8.50
CA GLU A 37 8.24 -7.70 -8.15
C GLU A 37 8.22 -7.29 -6.68
N VAL A 38 8.43 -8.24 -5.80
CA VAL A 38 8.44 -8.00 -4.35
C VAL A 38 9.47 -6.93 -3.98
N GLY A 39 8.99 -5.85 -3.36
CA GLY A 39 9.81 -4.84 -2.70
C GLY A 39 10.47 -3.79 -3.59
N ARG A 40 10.22 -3.77 -4.90
CA ARG A 40 10.80 -2.77 -5.82
C ARG A 40 9.81 -1.68 -6.23
N THR A 41 8.58 -2.07 -6.51
CA THR A 41 7.52 -1.17 -6.95
C THR A 41 6.32 -1.25 -6.02
N PRO A 42 5.51 -0.19 -5.91
CA PRO A 42 4.23 -0.29 -5.25
C PRO A 42 3.35 -1.34 -5.94
N PRO A 43 2.53 -2.10 -5.20
CA PRO A 43 1.62 -3.06 -5.79
C PRO A 43 0.59 -2.35 -6.69
N PRO A 44 0.12 -2.99 -7.76
CA PRO A 44 -0.95 -2.44 -8.58
C PRO A 44 -2.26 -2.34 -7.78
N SER A 45 -3.11 -1.36 -8.11
CA SER A 45 -4.40 -1.18 -7.42
C SER A 45 -5.30 -2.41 -7.48
N GLU A 46 -5.20 -3.18 -8.54
CA GLU A 46 -5.93 -4.43 -8.73
C GLU A 46 -5.68 -5.45 -7.61
N ALA A 47 -4.44 -5.52 -7.10
CA ALA A 47 -4.12 -6.40 -5.97
C ALA A 47 -4.93 -6.03 -4.72
N CYS A 48 -5.15 -4.75 -4.49
CA CYS A 48 -5.98 -4.25 -3.39
C CYS A 48 -7.47 -4.52 -3.66
N LEU A 49 -7.92 -4.20 -4.86
CA LEU A 49 -9.34 -4.28 -5.25
C LEU A 49 -9.86 -5.71 -5.34
N ASN A 50 -9.00 -6.71 -5.54
CA ASN A 50 -9.38 -8.13 -5.50
C ASN A 50 -10.02 -8.53 -4.16
N CYS A 51 -9.62 -7.91 -3.06
CA CYS A 51 -10.19 -8.18 -1.73
C CYS A 51 -11.12 -7.05 -1.27
N HIS A 52 -10.79 -5.79 -1.57
CA HIS A 52 -11.56 -4.63 -1.13
C HIS A 52 -12.79 -4.30 -1.99
N GLY A 53 -12.94 -4.99 -3.11
CA GLY A 53 -14.02 -4.76 -4.07
C GLY A 53 -13.72 -3.65 -5.08
N PRO A 54 -14.60 -3.47 -6.06
CA PRO A 54 -14.38 -2.52 -7.14
C PRO A 54 -14.35 -1.07 -6.63
N MET A 55 -13.65 -0.19 -7.35
CA MET A 55 -13.51 1.23 -7.01
C MET A 55 -14.87 1.92 -6.82
N GLN A 56 -15.88 1.53 -7.57
CA GLN A 56 -17.25 2.08 -7.47
C GLN A 56 -17.86 1.87 -6.09
N ASP A 57 -17.60 0.73 -5.45
CA ASP A 57 -18.06 0.46 -4.09
C ASP A 57 -17.34 1.34 -3.05
N LEU A 58 -16.06 1.60 -3.26
CA LEU A 58 -15.27 2.50 -2.42
C LEU A 58 -15.73 3.95 -2.58
N ILE A 59 -16.01 4.38 -3.81
CA ILE A 59 -16.59 5.70 -4.11
C ILE A 59 -17.91 5.87 -3.37
N LYS A 60 -18.79 4.86 -3.43
CA LYS A 60 -20.09 4.87 -2.74
C LYS A 60 -19.93 4.92 -1.22
N LYS A 61 -18.99 4.16 -0.65
CA LYS A 61 -18.72 4.19 0.79
C LYS A 61 -18.23 5.54 1.30
N THR A 62 -17.67 6.36 0.42
CA THR A 62 -17.10 7.68 0.76
C THR A 62 -17.86 8.85 0.16
N GLU A 63 -19.05 8.64 -0.41
CA GLU A 63 -19.87 9.69 -1.01
C GLU A 63 -20.35 10.76 -0.01
N GLY A 64 -20.43 10.40 1.29
CA GLY A 64 -20.82 11.33 2.37
C GLY A 64 -19.76 12.38 2.73
N PHE A 65 -18.54 12.26 2.26
CA PHE A 65 -17.53 13.30 2.48
C PHE A 65 -17.73 14.48 1.54
N LYS A 66 -17.44 15.69 2.01
CA LYS A 66 -17.51 16.92 1.22
C LYS A 66 -16.75 16.81 -0.12
N ARG A 67 -15.66 16.08 -0.12
CA ARG A 67 -14.96 15.62 -1.31
C ARG A 67 -14.65 14.12 -1.19
N ASN A 68 -15.04 13.39 -2.22
CA ASN A 68 -14.83 11.96 -2.24
C ASN A 68 -13.34 11.67 -2.50
N PRO A 69 -12.62 11.00 -1.58
CA PRO A 69 -11.21 10.69 -1.78
C PRO A 69 -10.96 9.63 -2.87
N HIS A 70 -11.96 8.81 -3.20
CA HIS A 70 -11.87 7.77 -4.22
C HIS A 70 -12.39 8.20 -5.61
N TYR A 71 -12.93 9.40 -5.71
CA TYR A 71 -13.31 10.01 -6.99
C TYR A 71 -12.89 11.47 -7.02
N THR A 72 -11.91 11.80 -7.83
CA THR A 72 -11.32 13.13 -7.85
C THR A 72 -11.39 13.78 -9.23
N PRO A 73 -11.49 15.13 -9.33
CA PRO A 73 -11.43 15.82 -10.63
C PRO A 73 -10.11 15.62 -11.39
N HIS A 74 -9.05 15.18 -10.67
CA HIS A 74 -7.72 15.02 -11.26
C HIS A 74 -7.49 13.64 -11.87
N TRP A 75 -8.07 12.59 -11.27
CA TRP A 75 -7.87 11.19 -11.68
C TRP A 75 -9.17 10.42 -11.89
N GLY A 76 -10.33 11.05 -11.70
CA GLY A 76 -11.59 10.30 -11.69
C GLY A 76 -11.55 9.21 -10.63
N ASP A 77 -11.80 7.98 -11.05
CA ASP A 77 -11.76 6.75 -10.24
C ASP A 77 -10.47 5.94 -10.42
N THR A 78 -9.43 6.52 -11.03
CA THR A 78 -8.18 5.82 -11.36
C THR A 78 -7.02 6.13 -10.42
N VAL A 79 -7.27 6.84 -9.31
CA VAL A 79 -6.21 7.15 -8.35
C VAL A 79 -5.62 5.87 -7.76
N PRO A 80 -4.29 5.66 -7.82
CA PRO A 80 -3.69 4.45 -7.30
C PRO A 80 -3.84 4.36 -5.78
N CYS A 81 -4.24 3.20 -5.27
CA CYS A 81 -4.49 2.97 -3.85
C CYS A 81 -3.28 3.33 -2.98
N TYR A 82 -2.09 2.94 -3.39
CA TYR A 82 -0.84 3.20 -2.68
C TYR A 82 -0.48 4.69 -2.56
N THR A 83 -1.14 5.56 -3.32
CA THR A 83 -0.90 7.01 -3.24
C THR A 83 -1.22 7.55 -1.84
N CYS A 84 -2.29 7.04 -1.24
CA CYS A 84 -2.74 7.41 0.11
C CYS A 84 -2.60 6.27 1.12
N HIS A 85 -2.95 5.03 0.72
CA HIS A 85 -2.88 3.86 1.59
C HIS A 85 -1.50 3.24 1.53
N LYS A 86 -0.75 3.36 2.61
CA LYS A 86 0.59 2.78 2.74
C LYS A 86 0.51 1.52 3.60
N GLU A 87 1.13 0.42 3.14
CA GLU A 87 1.14 -0.83 3.88
C GLU A 87 2.30 -0.89 4.89
N HIS A 88 3.47 -0.44 4.49
CA HIS A 88 4.69 -0.54 5.29
C HIS A 88 5.06 0.74 6.04
N LYS A 89 4.19 1.72 6.04
CA LYS A 89 4.33 2.99 6.77
C LYS A 89 2.96 3.62 6.99
N LYS A 90 2.92 4.69 7.76
CA LYS A 90 1.69 5.45 8.02
C LYS A 90 1.07 5.94 6.72
N SER A 91 -0.24 5.68 6.55
CA SER A 91 -1.03 6.19 5.44
C SER A 91 -1.23 7.71 5.57
N GLU A 92 -1.22 8.40 4.45
CA GLU A 92 -1.35 9.86 4.40
C GLU A 92 -2.27 10.24 3.24
N LEU A 93 -3.22 11.13 3.50
CA LEU A 93 -4.10 11.63 2.47
C LEU A 93 -3.35 12.67 1.63
N LEU A 94 -2.94 12.27 0.43
CA LEU A 94 -2.13 13.11 -0.47
C LEU A 94 -2.76 14.49 -0.70
N CYS A 95 -4.08 14.53 -0.89
CA CYS A 95 -4.78 15.76 -1.20
C CYS A 95 -4.83 16.76 -0.03
N ALA A 96 -4.65 16.29 1.21
CA ALA A 96 -4.75 17.12 2.42
C ALA A 96 -3.41 17.62 2.95
N ASN A 97 -2.30 17.05 2.48
CA ASN A 97 -0.98 17.29 3.07
C ASN A 97 -0.22 18.47 2.48
N SER A 98 -0.83 19.29 1.63
CA SER A 98 -0.13 20.40 0.98
C SER A 98 -1.08 21.54 0.61
N TYR A 99 -0.59 22.49 -0.13
CA TYR A 99 -1.21 23.76 -0.50
C TYR A 99 -2.57 23.66 -1.23
N CYS A 100 -3.01 22.46 -1.65
CA CYS A 100 -4.14 22.33 -2.55
C CYS A 100 -5.50 22.26 -1.84
N HIS A 101 -5.69 21.34 -0.88
CA HIS A 101 -7.04 21.01 -0.37
C HIS A 101 -7.12 20.80 1.16
N VAL A 102 -6.30 21.46 1.94
CA VAL A 102 -6.16 21.24 3.40
C VAL A 102 -7.50 21.24 4.14
N LYS A 103 -8.44 22.08 3.76
CA LYS A 103 -9.75 22.24 4.42
C LYS A 103 -10.87 21.37 3.84
N ASN A 104 -10.63 20.62 2.78
CA ASN A 104 -11.71 19.92 2.07
C ASN A 104 -11.89 18.46 2.49
N PHE A 105 -10.97 17.94 3.31
CA PHE A 105 -10.95 16.56 3.76
C PHE A 105 -11.04 16.44 5.29
N GLU A 106 -11.67 17.42 5.93
CA GLU A 106 -11.95 17.35 7.37
C GLU A 106 -12.80 16.11 7.68
N GLY A 107 -12.41 15.37 8.71
CA GLY A 107 -13.08 14.14 9.12
C GLY A 107 -12.72 12.88 8.32
N VAL A 108 -11.92 12.99 7.26
CA VAL A 108 -11.41 11.82 6.54
C VAL A 108 -10.26 11.20 7.33
N THR A 109 -10.46 9.99 7.80
CA THR A 109 -9.41 9.20 8.47
C THR A 109 -9.03 8.00 7.59
N LEU A 110 -7.74 7.80 7.40
CA LEU A 110 -7.22 6.62 6.71
C LEU A 110 -7.14 5.46 7.70
N LYS A 111 -7.78 4.37 7.36
CA LYS A 111 -7.71 3.10 8.10
C LYS A 111 -6.65 2.21 7.50
#